data_ab8e265de97de8162bb4faf660777d4d
#
_entry.id   ab8e265de97de8162bb4faf660777d4d
#
_cell.length_a   1.000
_cell.length_b   1.000
_cell.length_c   1.000
_cell.angle_alpha   90.00
_cell.angle_beta   90.00
_cell.angle_gamma   90.00
#
_symmetry.space_group_name_H-M   'P 1'
#
loop_
_entity.id
_entity.type
_entity.pdbx_description
1 polymer ?
#
loop_
_entity_poly.entity_id
_entity_poly.type
_entity_poly.pdbx_seq_one_letter_code
_entity_poly.pdbx_strand_id
1 'polypeptide(L)'
;MTKKRIETGTSEGDALGFSADLFSGWLELCDDCRLYLYCIISRHRNEGNARNLIRRWISDGYDVRIVKPSVIMQHILHKFSFEQFHEYLPDHYDDEVEVWRRRFTPYAPKYISCPAGRVDTA
;
A
#
# COMPACT_ATOMS: atom_id res chain seq x y z
N MET A 1 -9.48 -7.18 -14.03
CA MET A 1 -8.31 -6.96 -13.17
C MET A 1 -8.43 -7.78 -11.91
N THR A 2 -7.39 -8.48 -11.54
CA THR A 2 -7.37 -9.33 -10.36
C THR A 2 -6.84 -8.55 -9.16
N LYS A 3 -7.50 -8.71 -8.02
CA LYS A 3 -7.05 -8.13 -6.76
C LYS A 3 -6.83 -9.26 -5.77
N LYS A 4 -5.78 -9.14 -4.98
CA LYS A 4 -5.49 -10.12 -3.94
C LYS A 4 -5.44 -9.42 -2.60
N ARG A 5 -6.26 -9.88 -1.66
CA ARG A 5 -6.22 -9.37 -0.28
C ARG A 5 -5.04 -10.01 0.45
N ILE A 6 -4.23 -9.18 1.07
CA ILE A 6 -3.06 -9.61 1.82
C ILE A 6 -3.18 -9.06 3.24
N GLU A 7 -3.06 -9.94 4.21
CA GLU A 7 -3.14 -9.56 5.63
C GLU A 7 -1.81 -9.79 6.29
N THR A 8 -1.60 -9.08 7.40
CA THR A 8 -0.41 -9.35 8.23
C THR A 8 -0.50 -10.78 8.76
N GLY A 9 0.65 -11.40 8.95
CA GLY A 9 0.72 -12.79 9.43
C GLY A 9 0.64 -13.83 8.33
N THR A 10 0.62 -13.42 7.08
CA THR A 10 0.66 -14.34 5.94
C THR A 10 2.03 -14.28 5.29
N SER A 11 2.35 -15.33 4.51
CA SER A 11 3.62 -15.33 3.79
C SER A 11 3.73 -14.19 2.79
N GLU A 12 2.62 -13.84 2.14
CA GLU A 12 2.59 -12.72 1.21
C GLU A 12 2.82 -11.40 1.94
N GLY A 13 2.19 -11.23 3.11
CA GLY A 13 2.40 -10.04 3.92
C GLY A 13 3.86 -9.91 4.35
N ASP A 14 4.45 -11.02 4.81
CA ASP A 14 5.85 -11.03 5.22
C ASP A 14 6.77 -10.65 4.07
N ALA A 15 6.50 -11.16 2.89
CA ALA A 15 7.30 -10.84 1.71
C ALA A 15 7.27 -9.36 1.37
N LEU A 16 6.18 -8.67 1.68
CA LEU A 16 6.04 -7.23 1.47
C LEU A 16 6.59 -6.40 2.64
N GLY A 17 7.06 -7.04 3.70
CA GLY A 17 7.45 -6.33 4.91
C GLY A 17 6.27 -5.96 5.80
N PHE A 18 5.07 -6.41 5.44
CA PHE A 18 3.83 -6.15 6.17
C PHE A 18 3.63 -7.30 7.17
N SER A 19 4.51 -7.35 8.14
CA SER A 19 4.61 -8.49 9.06
C SER A 19 3.73 -8.31 10.28
N ALA A 20 3.28 -9.42 10.85
CA ALA A 20 2.48 -9.38 12.08
C ALA A 20 3.28 -8.93 13.30
N ASP A 21 4.61 -9.04 13.25
CA ASP A 21 5.46 -8.55 14.34
C ASP A 21 5.39 -7.03 14.46
N LEU A 22 5.24 -6.34 13.35
CA LEU A 22 5.29 -4.87 13.32
C LEU A 22 3.92 -4.24 13.13
N PHE A 23 2.99 -4.94 12.48
CA PHE A 23 1.73 -4.34 12.07
C PHE A 23 0.55 -5.28 12.24
N SER A 24 -0.62 -4.66 12.28
CA SER A 24 -1.90 -5.34 12.10
C SER A 24 -2.63 -4.61 10.99
N GLY A 25 -3.27 -5.34 10.07
CA GLY A 25 -4.02 -4.71 9.00
C GLY A 25 -4.10 -5.56 7.75
N TRP A 26 -4.53 -4.91 6.66
CA TRP A 26 -4.70 -5.59 5.40
C TRP A 26 -4.63 -4.61 4.23
N LEU A 27 -4.32 -5.15 3.08
CA LEU A 27 -4.21 -4.40 1.84
C LEU A 27 -4.74 -5.24 0.68
N GLU A 28 -4.92 -4.61 -0.48
CA GLU A 28 -5.20 -5.31 -1.73
C GLU A 28 -4.11 -4.98 -2.73
N LEU A 29 -3.59 -6.00 -3.37
CA LEU A 29 -2.58 -5.87 -4.41
C LEU A 29 -3.21 -6.21 -5.75
N CYS A 30 -3.12 -5.28 -6.70
CA CYS A 30 -3.65 -5.45 -8.04
C CYS A 30 -2.56 -5.93 -9.01
N ASP A 31 -2.98 -6.52 -10.13
CA ASP A 31 -2.06 -7.05 -11.14
C ASP A 31 -1.09 -6.02 -11.68
N ASP A 32 -1.51 -4.76 -11.73
CA ASP A 32 -0.73 -3.67 -12.30
C ASP A 32 0.14 -2.96 -11.27
N CYS A 33 0.41 -3.63 -10.15
CA CYS A 33 1.24 -3.11 -9.06
C CYS A 33 0.61 -1.99 -8.23
N ARG A 34 -0.68 -1.71 -8.41
CA ARG A 34 -1.37 -0.82 -7.48
C ARG A 34 -1.56 -1.55 -6.17
N LEU A 35 -1.15 -0.92 -5.10
CA LEU A 35 -1.24 -1.47 -3.75
C LEU A 35 -2.13 -0.56 -2.93
N TYR A 36 -3.33 -1.04 -2.59
CA TYR A 36 -4.29 -0.28 -1.79
C TYR A 36 -4.19 -0.72 -0.34
N LEU A 37 -3.72 0.16 0.51
CA LEU A 37 -3.64 -0.12 1.95
C LEU A 37 -4.92 0.37 2.61
N TYR A 38 -5.71 -0.56 3.15
CA TYR A 38 -6.99 -0.24 3.78
C TYR A 38 -6.89 -0.06 5.29
N CYS A 39 -6.00 -0.81 5.92
CA CYS A 39 -5.87 -0.73 7.38
C CYS A 39 -4.44 -1.03 7.77
N ILE A 40 -3.88 -0.20 8.61
CA ILE A 40 -2.56 -0.44 9.19
C ILE A 40 -2.54 0.11 10.61
N ILE A 41 -2.08 -0.71 11.54
CA ILE A 41 -1.86 -0.33 12.92
C ILE A 41 -0.45 -0.78 13.28
N SER A 42 0.40 0.17 13.67
CA SER A 42 1.75 -0.18 14.13
C SER A 42 1.70 -0.74 15.53
N ARG A 43 2.36 -1.87 15.75
CA ARG A 43 2.45 -2.48 17.08
C ARG A 43 3.48 -1.79 17.94
N HIS A 44 4.46 -1.16 17.32
CA HIS A 44 5.54 -0.45 18.02
C HIS A 44 5.55 0.98 17.54
N ARG A 45 4.87 1.86 18.28
CA ARG A 45 4.72 3.26 17.89
C ARG A 45 6.03 4.02 18.03
N ASN A 46 6.18 5.06 17.24
CA ASN A 46 7.31 5.99 17.28
C ASN A 46 8.65 5.37 16.91
N GLU A 47 8.63 4.23 16.22
CA GLU A 47 9.86 3.60 15.74
C GLU A 47 10.06 3.75 14.23
N GLY A 48 9.17 4.47 13.57
CA GLY A 48 9.30 4.73 12.14
C GLY A 48 8.97 3.53 11.25
N ASN A 49 8.34 2.51 11.79
CA ASN A 49 8.07 1.29 11.01
C ASN A 49 7.13 1.53 9.83
N ALA A 50 6.06 2.30 10.03
CA ALA A 50 5.13 2.60 8.94
C ALA A 50 5.80 3.43 7.86
N ARG A 51 6.60 4.43 8.24
CA ARG A 51 7.32 5.24 7.29
C ARG A 51 8.32 4.41 6.48
N ASN A 52 9.03 3.51 7.14
CA ASN A 52 9.98 2.64 6.46
C ASN A 52 9.28 1.68 5.51
N LEU A 53 8.09 1.20 5.87
CA LEU A 53 7.31 0.33 5.01
C LEU A 53 6.87 1.05 3.75
N ILE A 54 6.33 2.26 3.88
CA ILE A 54 5.91 3.06 2.73
C ILE A 54 7.11 3.34 1.82
N ARG A 55 8.25 3.72 2.41
CA ARG A 55 9.46 3.95 1.65
C ARG A 55 9.88 2.71 0.86
N ARG A 56 9.82 1.56 1.50
CA ARG A 56 10.18 0.30 0.86
C ARG A 56 9.26 0.01 -0.33
N TRP A 57 7.96 0.13 -0.14
CA TRP A 57 7.01 -0.14 -1.20
C TRP A 57 7.22 0.78 -2.40
N ILE A 58 7.48 2.06 -2.15
CA ILE A 58 7.78 3.01 -3.22
C ILE A 58 9.07 2.60 -3.94
N SER A 59 10.11 2.25 -3.20
CA SER A 59 11.39 1.84 -3.78
C SER A 59 11.26 0.55 -4.60
N ASP A 60 10.36 -0.32 -4.19
CA ASP A 60 10.15 -1.60 -4.88
C ASP A 60 9.30 -1.44 -6.15
N GLY A 61 8.78 -0.24 -6.41
CA GLY A 61 8.05 0.05 -7.64
C GLY A 61 6.55 -0.11 -7.56
N TYR A 62 5.99 -0.25 -6.37
CA TYR A 62 4.54 -0.31 -6.22
C TYR A 62 3.92 1.09 -6.36
N ASP A 63 2.73 1.12 -6.96
CA ASP A 63 1.89 2.32 -6.95
C ASP A 63 1.07 2.28 -5.67
N VAL A 64 1.59 2.91 -4.62
CA VAL A 64 1.02 2.84 -3.28
C VAL A 64 -0.14 3.81 -3.14
N ARG A 65 -1.29 3.31 -2.69
CA ARG A 65 -2.50 4.10 -2.47
C ARG A 65 -3.03 3.78 -1.08
N ILE A 66 -3.22 4.82 -0.28
CA ILE A 66 -3.63 4.67 1.12
C ILE A 66 -5.07 5.15 1.23
N VAL A 67 -5.94 4.25 1.66
CA VAL A 67 -7.39 4.54 1.76
C VAL A 67 -7.68 5.09 3.14
N LYS A 68 -8.26 6.30 3.19
CA LYS A 68 -8.70 6.96 4.43
C LYS A 68 -7.63 6.97 5.51
N PRO A 69 -6.44 7.54 5.24
CA PRO A 69 -5.35 7.50 6.22
C PRO A 69 -5.70 8.31 7.47
N SER A 70 -5.19 7.84 8.63
CA SER A 70 -5.28 8.59 9.87
C SER A 70 -4.44 9.87 9.76
N VAL A 71 -4.65 10.80 10.69
CA VAL A 71 -3.88 12.06 10.71
C VAL A 71 -2.39 11.77 10.81
N ILE A 72 -2.01 10.80 11.63
CA ILE A 72 -0.60 10.42 11.78
C ILE A 72 -0.04 9.90 10.46
N MET A 73 -0.80 9.04 9.80
CA MET A 73 -0.38 8.52 8.49
C MET A 73 -0.28 9.64 7.46
N GLN A 74 -1.19 10.61 7.48
CA GLN A 74 -1.14 11.74 6.56
C GLN A 74 0.18 12.51 6.71
N HIS A 75 0.66 12.70 7.92
CA HIS A 75 1.95 13.37 8.15
C HIS A 75 3.10 12.58 7.50
N ILE A 76 3.04 11.27 7.61
CA ILE A 76 4.05 10.41 6.97
C ILE A 76 3.97 10.56 5.45
N LEU A 77 2.75 10.52 4.91
CA LEU A 77 2.54 10.55 3.47
C LEU A 77 2.96 11.88 2.85
N HIS A 78 2.79 12.99 3.55
CA HIS A 78 3.26 14.28 3.06
C HIS A 78 4.76 14.28 2.76
N LYS A 79 5.54 13.55 3.53
CA LYS A 79 6.99 13.48 3.33
C LYS A 79 7.37 12.74 2.06
N PHE A 80 6.45 11.96 1.51
CA PHE A 80 6.67 11.22 0.27
C PHE A 80 5.92 11.83 -0.90
N SER A 81 5.40 13.05 -0.74
CA SER A 81 4.67 13.78 -1.79
C SER A 81 3.35 13.13 -2.18
N PHE A 82 2.71 12.45 -1.25
CA PHE A 82 1.35 11.96 -1.46
C PHE A 82 0.37 13.13 -1.39
N GLU A 83 -0.70 13.02 -2.18
CA GLU A 83 -1.78 14.00 -2.21
C GLU A 83 -3.12 13.28 -2.07
N GLN A 84 -4.12 14.01 -1.62
CA GLN A 84 -5.45 13.49 -1.43
C GLN A 84 -6.21 13.50 -2.76
N PHE A 85 -6.78 12.37 -3.10
CA PHE A 85 -7.68 12.19 -4.23
C PHE A 85 -8.92 11.46 -3.74
N HIS A 86 -9.91 11.30 -4.63
CA HIS A 86 -11.10 10.51 -4.35
C HIS A 86 -11.22 9.46 -5.44
N GLU A 87 -11.52 8.22 -5.05
CA GLU A 87 -11.69 7.12 -5.98
C GLU A 87 -12.94 6.33 -5.60
N TYR A 88 -13.56 5.73 -6.61
CA TYR A 88 -14.68 4.85 -6.38
C TYR A 88 -14.15 3.42 -6.23
N LEU A 89 -14.35 2.86 -5.05
CA LEU A 89 -13.91 1.50 -4.71
C LEU A 89 -15.13 0.69 -4.31
N PRO A 90 -15.92 0.24 -5.30
CA PRO A 90 -17.26 -0.33 -5.04
C PRO A 90 -17.27 -1.63 -4.24
N ASP A 91 -16.15 -2.35 -4.20
CA ASP A 91 -16.08 -3.59 -3.42
C ASP A 91 -16.17 -3.33 -1.92
N HIS A 92 -15.92 -2.10 -1.49
CA HIS A 92 -15.82 -1.76 -0.07
C HIS A 92 -16.67 -0.56 0.34
N TYR A 93 -17.02 0.32 -0.60
CA TYR A 93 -17.71 1.57 -0.29
C TYR A 93 -18.81 1.85 -1.30
N ASP A 94 -19.90 2.49 -0.83
CA ASP A 94 -21.03 2.84 -1.70
C ASP A 94 -20.77 4.09 -2.52
N ASP A 95 -19.82 4.93 -2.10
CA ASP A 95 -19.54 6.21 -2.74
C ASP A 95 -18.04 6.36 -2.88
N GLU A 96 -17.62 7.46 -3.50
CA GLU A 96 -16.21 7.77 -3.59
C GLU A 96 -15.59 7.90 -2.21
N VAL A 97 -14.35 7.49 -2.09
CA VAL A 97 -13.63 7.47 -0.83
C VAL A 97 -12.29 8.17 -0.99
N GLU A 98 -11.82 8.77 0.10
CA GLU A 98 -10.52 9.43 0.14
C GLU A 98 -9.40 8.41 -0.06
N VAL A 99 -8.55 8.68 -1.06
CA VAL A 99 -7.38 7.85 -1.36
C VAL A 99 -6.17 8.77 -1.53
N TRP A 100 -5.13 8.52 -0.79
CA TRP A 100 -3.89 9.27 -0.91
C TRP A 100 -2.91 8.52 -1.77
N ARG A 101 -2.37 9.20 -2.78
CA ARG A 101 -1.38 8.63 -3.68
C ARG A 101 -0.45 9.72 -4.16
N ARG A 102 0.68 9.34 -4.75
CA ARG A 102 1.59 10.31 -5.34
C ARG A 102 1.00 10.80 -6.66
N ARG A 103 1.17 12.08 -6.93
CA ARG A 103 0.68 12.67 -8.18
C ARG A 103 1.34 12.03 -9.38
N PHE A 104 2.64 11.81 -9.27
CA PHE A 104 3.39 11.11 -10.29
C PHE A 104 3.96 9.85 -9.71
N THR A 105 3.56 8.72 -10.24
CA THR A 105 4.40 7.55 -10.15
C THR A 105 5.50 7.83 -11.14
N PRO A 106 6.74 7.93 -10.70
CA PRO A 106 7.84 8.34 -11.58
C PRO A 106 7.93 7.50 -12.82
N TYR A 107 7.24 6.41 -12.83
CA TYR A 107 7.37 5.49 -13.90
C TYR A 107 6.18 4.57 -13.93
N ALA A 108 5.53 4.54 -15.07
CA ALA A 108 4.42 3.65 -15.27
C ALA A 108 4.96 2.36 -15.87
N PRO A 109 5.18 1.34 -15.09
CA PRO A 109 5.87 0.15 -15.57
C PRO A 109 4.93 -0.75 -16.35
N LYS A 110 4.50 -0.30 -17.51
CA LYS A 110 3.58 -1.11 -18.30
C LYS A 110 4.21 -2.41 -18.79
N TYR A 111 5.52 -2.51 -18.78
CA TYR A 111 6.21 -3.73 -19.16
C TYR A 111 7.02 -4.33 -18.04
N ILE A 112 6.90 -3.79 -16.85
CA ILE A 112 7.60 -4.34 -15.69
C ILE A 112 6.58 -5.07 -14.86
N SER A 113 6.85 -6.32 -14.55
CA SER A 113 5.98 -7.09 -13.69
C SER A 113 5.99 -6.53 -12.28
N CYS A 114 4.86 -6.62 -11.61
CA CYS A 114 4.77 -6.28 -10.21
C CYS A 114 5.75 -7.15 -9.43
N PRO A 115 6.59 -6.58 -8.54
CA PRO A 115 7.59 -7.35 -7.81
C PRO A 115 7.01 -8.57 -7.09
N ALA A 116 5.86 -8.43 -6.43
CA ALA A 116 5.24 -9.55 -5.74
C ALA A 116 4.70 -10.59 -6.71
N GLY A 117 4.19 -10.17 -7.86
CA GLY A 117 3.69 -11.08 -8.87
C GLY A 117 4.78 -11.92 -9.49
N ARG A 118 5.97 -11.38 -9.59
CA ARG A 118 7.09 -12.10 -10.20
C ARG A 118 7.54 -13.26 -9.33
N VAL A 119 7.47 -13.10 -8.05
CA VAL A 119 7.86 -14.17 -7.12
C VAL A 119 6.96 -15.38 -7.34
N ASP A 120 5.69 -15.12 -7.56
CA ASP A 120 4.70 -16.18 -7.70
C ASP A 120 4.88 -17.00 -8.96
N THR A 121 5.53 -16.44 -9.97
CA THR A 121 5.71 -17.12 -11.25
C THR A 121 7.02 -17.89 -11.35
N ALA A 122 7.84 -17.76 -10.37
CA ALA A 122 9.16 -18.37 -10.40
C ALA A 122 9.12 -19.89 -10.23
#